data_0426483e44aed110f5793343f0a040ed
#
_entry.id   0426483e44aed110f5793343f0a040ed
#
_cell.length_a   1.000
_cell.length_b   1.000
_cell.length_c   1.000
_cell.angle_alpha   90.00
_cell.angle_beta   90.00
_cell.angle_gamma   90.00
#
_symmetry.space_group_name_H-M   'P 1'
#
loop_
_entity.id
_entity.type
_entity.pdbx_description
1 polymer ?
#
loop_
_entity_poly.entity_id
_entity_poly.type
_entity_poly.pdbx_seq_one_letter_code
_entity_poly.pdbx_strand_id
1 'polypeptide(L)'
;CGIVDIMMHTMDRYFGESENNQTTDAIAEAILRTVIKNGLIAMRDKNNYDAMSELMWCGSLSHNNLTGLGANYDMIAHKFGHELSAKFDVAHGASLSVMWGSWAKYCYKDKKERFIQFAKNVWNIEDETGLKGIERTIEYFKEINMPTNFTELKIGIQSEEVINELTDRATKKGT
;
A
#
# COMPACT_ATOMS: atom_id res chain seq x y z
N CYS A 1 -10.03 2.20 -6.25
CA CYS A 1 -8.61 2.18 -6.71
C CYS A 1 -7.81 3.36 -6.16
N GLY A 2 -8.21 4.63 -6.37
CA GLY A 2 -7.42 5.79 -5.91
C GLY A 2 -7.07 5.79 -4.40
N ILE A 3 -7.98 5.34 -3.54
CA ILE A 3 -7.72 5.18 -2.09
C ILE A 3 -6.52 4.25 -1.86
N VAL A 4 -6.47 3.12 -2.55
CA VAL A 4 -5.36 2.18 -2.44
C VAL A 4 -4.06 2.80 -2.95
N ASP A 5 -4.10 3.51 -4.06
CA ASP A 5 -2.93 4.15 -4.66
C ASP A 5 -2.30 5.19 -3.71
N ILE A 6 -3.12 6.03 -3.09
CA ILE A 6 -2.69 6.98 -2.05
C ILE A 6 -2.01 6.25 -0.87
N MET A 7 -2.64 5.17 -0.38
CA MET A 7 -2.06 4.37 0.69
C MET A 7 -0.74 3.73 0.27
N MET A 8 -0.68 3.15 -0.92
CA MET A 8 0.51 2.45 -1.40
C MET A 8 1.70 3.39 -1.62
N HIS A 9 1.50 4.56 -2.22
CA HIS A 9 2.55 5.58 -2.33
C HIS A 9 3.11 5.99 -0.97
N THR A 10 2.25 6.05 0.05
CA THR A 10 2.67 6.35 1.42
C THR A 10 3.38 5.16 2.07
N MET A 11 2.81 3.95 1.97
CA MET A 11 3.34 2.75 2.62
C MET A 11 4.67 2.29 2.01
N ASP A 12 4.84 2.30 0.69
CA ASP A 12 6.11 1.90 0.06
C ASP A 12 7.28 2.77 0.53
N ARG A 13 7.03 4.05 0.80
CA ARG A 13 8.03 4.95 1.36
C ARG A 13 8.19 4.77 2.87
N TYR A 14 7.08 4.62 3.59
CA TYR A 14 7.07 4.40 5.05
C TYR A 14 7.86 3.16 5.45
N PHE A 15 7.75 2.06 4.70
CA PHE A 15 8.50 0.83 4.94
C PHE A 15 9.93 0.84 4.36
N GLY A 16 10.38 1.95 3.79
CA GLY A 16 11.78 2.15 3.41
C GLY A 16 12.72 2.17 4.62
N GLU A 17 14.01 2.02 4.34
CA GLU A 17 15.05 2.11 5.37
C GLU A 17 15.26 3.58 5.75
N SER A 18 15.18 3.89 7.04
CA SER A 18 15.39 5.24 7.56
C SER A 18 15.91 5.20 8.99
N GLU A 19 16.73 6.21 9.34
CA GLU A 19 17.15 6.47 10.69
C GLU A 19 16.58 7.81 11.18
N ASN A 20 16.03 7.84 12.41
CA ASN A 20 15.55 9.08 13.05
C ASN A 20 14.55 9.90 12.21
N ASN A 21 13.61 9.24 11.53
CA ASN A 21 12.70 9.86 10.58
C ASN A 21 11.32 10.24 11.18
N GLN A 22 11.30 10.62 12.46
CA GLN A 22 10.09 10.78 13.27
C GLN A 22 9.04 11.70 12.63
N THR A 23 9.45 12.85 12.07
CA THR A 23 8.52 13.82 11.47
C THR A 23 7.89 13.27 10.20
N THR A 24 8.69 12.69 9.31
CA THR A 24 8.19 12.08 8.07
C THR A 24 7.26 10.91 8.35
N ASP A 25 7.61 10.09 9.34
CA ASP A 25 6.77 8.98 9.81
C ASP A 25 5.43 9.47 10.34
N ALA A 26 5.43 10.49 11.21
CA ALA A 26 4.20 11.06 11.75
C ALA A 26 3.27 11.62 10.67
N ILE A 27 3.84 12.26 9.63
CA ILE A 27 3.09 12.74 8.46
C ILE A 27 2.51 11.57 7.68
N ALA A 28 3.30 10.54 7.38
CA ALA A 28 2.85 9.35 6.66
C ALA A 28 1.72 8.62 7.41
N GLU A 29 1.89 8.44 8.72
CA GLU A 29 0.88 7.82 9.59
C GLU A 29 -0.42 8.65 9.65
N ALA A 30 -0.33 9.99 9.70
CA ALA A 30 -1.48 10.87 9.65
C ALA A 30 -2.23 10.76 8.32
N ILE A 31 -1.51 10.75 7.18
CA ILE A 31 -2.10 10.54 5.86
C ILE A 31 -2.83 9.20 5.80
N LEU A 32 -2.19 8.12 6.24
CA LEU A 32 -2.80 6.78 6.22
C LEU A 32 -4.08 6.73 7.05
N ARG A 33 -4.08 7.25 8.31
CA ARG A 33 -5.28 7.29 9.15
C ARG A 33 -6.40 8.12 8.51
N THR A 34 -6.07 9.25 7.90
CA THR A 34 -7.04 10.12 7.22
C THR A 34 -7.66 9.42 6.02
N VAL A 35 -6.85 8.75 5.21
CA VAL A 35 -7.30 7.99 4.03
C VAL A 35 -8.18 6.80 4.43
N ILE A 36 -7.80 6.06 5.47
CA ILE A 36 -8.58 4.93 5.97
C ILE A 36 -9.97 5.39 6.41
N LYS A 37 -10.05 6.44 7.23
CA LYS A 37 -11.32 6.99 7.71
C LYS A 37 -12.21 7.49 6.56
N ASN A 38 -11.67 8.37 5.73
CA ASN A 38 -12.45 9.03 4.67
C ASN A 38 -12.73 8.09 3.49
N GLY A 39 -11.89 7.09 3.26
CA GLY A 39 -12.13 6.05 2.27
C GLY A 39 -13.41 5.28 2.52
N LEU A 40 -13.69 4.87 3.77
CA LEU A 40 -14.95 4.21 4.13
C LEU A 40 -16.17 5.12 3.96
N ILE A 41 -16.04 6.41 4.24
CA ILE A 41 -17.13 7.39 4.03
C ILE A 41 -17.39 7.55 2.53
N ALA A 42 -16.34 7.76 1.73
CA ALA A 42 -16.44 7.92 0.28
C ALA A 42 -16.98 6.66 -0.43
N MET A 43 -16.73 5.46 0.11
CA MET A 43 -17.31 4.22 -0.43
C MET A 43 -18.82 4.15 -0.22
N ARG A 44 -19.35 4.75 0.85
CA ARG A 44 -20.78 4.80 1.13
C ARG A 44 -21.48 5.96 0.41
N ASP A 45 -20.83 7.10 0.33
CA ASP A 45 -21.32 8.30 -0.34
C ASP A 45 -20.19 9.01 -1.10
N LYS A 46 -20.15 8.81 -2.40
CA LYS A 46 -19.17 9.41 -3.32
C LYS A 46 -19.31 10.93 -3.46
N ASN A 47 -20.44 11.49 -3.04
CA ASN A 47 -20.72 12.92 -3.09
C ASN A 47 -20.40 13.63 -1.77
N ASN A 48 -19.93 12.90 -0.76
CA ASN A 48 -19.51 13.48 0.49
C ASN A 48 -18.27 14.36 0.26
N TYR A 49 -18.50 15.67 0.23
CA TYR A 49 -17.48 16.66 -0.10
C TYR A 49 -16.30 16.61 0.87
N ASP A 50 -16.58 16.52 2.18
CA ASP A 50 -15.54 16.54 3.22
C ASP A 50 -14.60 15.33 3.07
N ALA A 51 -15.17 14.13 2.89
CA ALA A 51 -14.36 12.93 2.68
C ALA A 51 -13.57 12.98 1.38
N MET A 52 -14.19 13.45 0.29
CA MET A 52 -13.50 13.54 -1.01
C MET A 52 -12.40 14.60 -1.01
N SER A 53 -12.60 15.76 -0.35
CA SER A 53 -11.57 16.80 -0.25
C SER A 53 -10.36 16.31 0.55
N GLU A 54 -10.57 15.60 1.67
CA GLU A 54 -9.49 14.99 2.45
C GLU A 54 -8.73 13.93 1.64
N LEU A 55 -9.42 13.07 0.88
CA LEU A 55 -8.78 12.09 0.01
C LEU A 55 -7.95 12.76 -1.10
N MET A 56 -8.46 13.82 -1.72
CA MET A 56 -7.72 14.56 -2.75
C MET A 56 -6.47 15.24 -2.16
N TRP A 57 -6.58 15.82 -0.97
CA TRP A 57 -5.45 16.43 -0.30
C TRP A 57 -4.40 15.39 0.09
N CYS A 58 -4.81 14.28 0.71
CA CYS A 58 -3.93 13.15 1.00
C CYS A 58 -3.27 12.59 -0.27
N GLY A 59 -4.00 12.55 -1.38
CA GLY A 59 -3.46 12.17 -2.69
C GLY A 59 -2.31 13.07 -3.13
N SER A 60 -2.48 14.39 -3.03
CA SER A 60 -1.41 15.34 -3.35
C SER A 60 -0.17 15.16 -2.47
N LEU A 61 -0.37 14.96 -1.15
CA LEU A 61 0.72 14.79 -0.19
C LEU A 61 1.44 13.43 -0.35
N SER A 62 0.71 12.37 -0.68
CA SER A 62 1.29 11.05 -0.89
C SER A 62 2.14 10.95 -2.17
N HIS A 63 1.84 11.75 -3.20
CA HIS A 63 2.52 11.66 -4.50
C HIS A 63 3.66 12.67 -4.69
N ASN A 64 3.80 13.67 -3.83
CA ASN A 64 4.81 14.72 -3.95
C ASN A 64 6.15 14.41 -3.27
N ASN A 65 6.38 13.15 -2.90
CA ASN A 65 7.56 12.66 -2.19
C ASN A 65 7.73 13.11 -0.73
N LEU A 66 6.78 13.83 -0.13
CA LEU A 66 6.87 14.28 1.26
C LEU A 66 7.07 13.10 2.23
N THR A 67 6.36 12.00 2.00
CA THR A 67 6.43 10.77 2.83
C THR A 67 7.68 9.91 2.58
N GLY A 68 8.53 10.30 1.63
CA GLY A 68 9.79 9.62 1.29
C GLY A 68 11.05 10.35 1.76
N LEU A 69 10.90 11.54 2.35
CA LEU A 69 12.05 12.32 2.81
C LEU A 69 12.77 11.57 3.95
N GLY A 70 14.10 11.45 3.83
CA GLY A 70 14.92 10.76 4.81
C GLY A 70 14.86 9.23 4.77
N ALA A 71 14.15 8.63 3.81
CA ALA A 71 14.05 7.19 3.64
C ALA A 71 14.69 6.72 2.32
N ASN A 72 15.31 5.54 2.36
CA ASN A 72 15.73 4.79 1.18
C ASN A 72 14.65 3.73 0.89
N TYR A 73 13.93 3.87 -0.22
CA TYR A 73 12.81 3.00 -0.59
C TYR A 73 12.90 2.55 -2.04
N ASP A 74 12.35 1.39 -2.35
CA ASP A 74 12.49 0.73 -3.66
C ASP A 74 11.19 0.67 -4.48
N MET A 75 10.03 0.98 -3.89
CA MET A 75 8.72 0.92 -4.52
C MET A 75 8.39 -0.45 -5.15
N ILE A 76 8.90 -1.54 -4.59
CA ILE A 76 8.83 -2.84 -5.23
C ILE A 76 7.39 -3.34 -5.40
N ALA A 77 6.49 -3.09 -4.44
CA ALA A 77 5.09 -3.44 -4.56
C ALA A 77 4.42 -2.67 -5.72
N HIS A 78 4.77 -1.40 -5.92
CA HIS A 78 4.32 -0.60 -7.06
C HIS A 78 4.84 -1.14 -8.39
N LYS A 79 6.12 -1.49 -8.48
CA LYS A 79 6.73 -2.06 -9.71
C LYS A 79 6.00 -3.33 -10.14
N PHE A 80 5.76 -4.26 -9.21
CA PHE A 80 4.94 -5.43 -9.49
C PHE A 80 3.51 -5.09 -9.89
N GLY A 81 2.89 -4.10 -9.23
CA GLY A 81 1.57 -3.61 -9.58
C GLY A 81 1.51 -3.07 -11.01
N HIS A 82 2.52 -2.32 -11.45
CA HIS A 82 2.63 -1.85 -12.84
C HIS A 82 2.71 -2.99 -13.84
N GLU A 83 3.55 -4.01 -13.57
CA GLU A 83 3.69 -5.16 -14.45
C GLU A 83 2.39 -5.97 -14.55
N LEU A 84 1.66 -6.14 -13.43
CA LEU A 84 0.33 -6.77 -13.45
C LEU A 84 -0.66 -5.96 -14.28
N SER A 85 -0.69 -4.64 -14.10
CA SER A 85 -1.59 -3.77 -14.88
C SER A 85 -1.25 -3.80 -16.37
N ALA A 86 0.03 -3.78 -16.73
CA ALA A 86 0.47 -3.83 -18.12
C ALA A 86 0.16 -5.18 -18.79
N LYS A 87 0.32 -6.29 -18.08
CA LYS A 87 0.13 -7.63 -18.64
C LYS A 87 -1.34 -8.05 -18.73
N PHE A 88 -2.15 -7.68 -17.74
CA PHE A 88 -3.52 -8.19 -17.60
C PHE A 88 -4.61 -7.12 -17.78
N ASP A 89 -4.24 -5.89 -18.14
CA ASP A 89 -5.15 -4.75 -18.30
C ASP A 89 -6.06 -4.54 -17.08
N VAL A 90 -5.50 -4.68 -15.88
CA VAL A 90 -6.21 -4.50 -14.62
C VAL A 90 -5.97 -3.10 -14.04
N ALA A 91 -6.95 -2.56 -13.32
CA ALA A 91 -6.84 -1.25 -12.70
C ALA A 91 -5.67 -1.20 -11.71
N HIS A 92 -4.83 -0.14 -11.78
CA HIS A 92 -3.59 0.00 -11.02
C HIS A 92 -3.78 -0.17 -9.50
N GLY A 93 -4.76 0.52 -8.88
CA GLY A 93 -5.01 0.34 -7.46
C GLY A 93 -5.45 -1.09 -7.08
N ALA A 94 -6.05 -1.84 -8.01
CA ALA A 94 -6.41 -3.24 -7.78
C ALA A 94 -5.17 -4.16 -7.83
N SER A 95 -4.23 -3.92 -8.75
CA SER A 95 -2.97 -4.66 -8.79
C SER A 95 -2.13 -4.40 -7.53
N LEU A 96 -2.13 -3.15 -7.03
CA LEU A 96 -1.42 -2.79 -5.80
C LEU A 96 -1.97 -3.50 -4.55
N SER A 97 -3.30 -3.52 -4.37
CA SER A 97 -3.93 -4.17 -3.21
C SER A 97 -3.67 -5.67 -3.16
N VAL A 98 -3.53 -6.31 -4.32
CA VAL A 98 -3.18 -7.73 -4.43
C VAL A 98 -1.72 -7.99 -4.04
N MET A 99 -0.81 -7.12 -4.45
CA MET A 99 0.64 -7.31 -4.21
C MET A 99 1.04 -7.01 -2.77
N TRP A 100 0.42 -6.00 -2.14
CA TRP A 100 0.89 -5.51 -0.85
C TRP A 100 0.87 -6.57 0.25
N GLY A 101 -0.21 -7.34 0.38
CA GLY A 101 -0.35 -8.35 1.44
C GLY A 101 0.72 -9.43 1.39
N SER A 102 1.08 -9.87 0.19
CA SER A 102 2.14 -10.88 -0.02
C SER A 102 3.53 -10.29 0.26
N TRP A 103 3.79 -9.08 -0.24
CA TRP A 103 5.02 -8.36 0.04
C TRP A 103 5.22 -8.10 1.54
N ALA A 104 4.21 -7.60 2.23
CA ALA A 104 4.28 -7.31 3.65
C ALA A 104 4.56 -8.57 4.48
N LYS A 105 3.90 -9.70 4.17
CA LYS A 105 4.15 -10.99 4.82
C LYS A 105 5.53 -11.56 4.53
N TYR A 106 6.11 -11.23 3.39
CA TYR A 106 7.49 -11.60 3.06
C TYR A 106 8.50 -10.79 3.88
N CYS A 107 8.31 -9.46 3.98
CA CYS A 107 9.27 -8.55 4.59
C CYS A 107 9.14 -8.39 6.12
N TYR A 108 8.00 -8.76 6.75
CA TYR A 108 7.70 -8.36 8.13
C TYR A 108 8.72 -8.82 9.16
N LYS A 109 9.38 -9.96 8.94
CA LYS A 109 10.38 -10.47 9.89
C LYS A 109 11.65 -9.61 9.89
N ASP A 110 12.05 -9.14 8.70
CA ASP A 110 13.26 -8.34 8.52
C ASP A 110 13.02 -6.87 8.95
N LYS A 111 11.76 -6.41 8.88
CA LYS A 111 11.33 -5.04 9.23
C LYS A 111 10.36 -5.04 10.43
N LYS A 112 10.55 -5.96 11.39
CA LYS A 112 9.61 -6.22 12.48
C LYS A 112 9.18 -4.95 13.23
N GLU A 113 10.13 -4.17 13.69
CA GLU A 113 9.85 -2.95 14.47
C GLU A 113 9.02 -1.94 13.66
N ARG A 114 9.25 -1.88 12.35
CA ARG A 114 8.52 -1.00 11.47
C ARG A 114 7.06 -1.44 11.29
N PHE A 115 6.80 -2.75 11.20
CA PHE A 115 5.44 -3.28 11.15
C PHE A 115 4.71 -3.18 12.50
N ILE A 116 5.40 -3.29 13.62
CA ILE A 116 4.84 -3.01 14.96
C ILE A 116 4.44 -1.54 15.06
N GLN A 117 5.32 -0.60 14.67
CA GLN A 117 5.02 0.83 14.64
C GLN A 117 3.80 1.14 13.75
N PHE A 118 3.74 0.54 12.57
CA PHE A 118 2.61 0.68 11.65
C PHE A 118 1.29 0.17 12.26
N ALA A 119 1.29 -1.02 12.87
CA ALA A 119 0.11 -1.57 13.53
C ALA A 119 -0.40 -0.63 14.64
N LYS A 120 0.52 -0.12 15.47
CA LYS A 120 0.20 0.80 16.56
C LYS A 120 -0.28 2.15 16.07
N ASN A 121 0.50 2.83 15.24
CA ASN A 121 0.30 4.24 14.93
C ASN A 121 -0.75 4.48 13.83
N VAL A 122 -0.94 3.51 12.92
CA VAL A 122 -1.94 3.62 11.83
C VAL A 122 -3.26 2.97 12.23
N TRP A 123 -3.20 1.77 12.81
CA TRP A 123 -4.38 0.97 13.12
C TRP A 123 -4.81 0.99 14.58
N ASN A 124 -3.99 1.57 15.48
CA ASN A 124 -4.18 1.55 16.94
C ASN A 124 -4.28 0.10 17.48
N ILE A 125 -3.43 -0.78 16.97
CA ILE A 125 -3.36 -2.20 17.35
C ILE A 125 -2.03 -2.45 18.05
N GLU A 126 -2.08 -2.90 19.31
CA GLU A 126 -0.91 -3.41 20.01
C GLU A 126 -0.64 -4.85 19.55
N ASP A 127 0.53 -5.05 18.96
CA ASP A 127 0.97 -6.33 18.41
C ASP A 127 2.50 -6.42 18.46
N GLU A 128 3.02 -7.50 19.03
CA GLU A 128 4.45 -7.73 19.18
C GLU A 128 5.13 -8.24 17.90
N THR A 129 4.34 -8.56 16.87
CA THR A 129 4.83 -9.12 15.61
C THR A 129 4.67 -8.19 14.41
N GLY A 130 3.73 -7.26 14.46
CA GLY A 130 3.31 -6.42 13.34
C GLY A 130 2.35 -7.12 12.37
N LEU A 131 2.07 -8.41 12.53
CA LEU A 131 1.19 -9.17 11.63
C LEU A 131 -0.26 -8.69 11.65
N LYS A 132 -0.77 -8.31 12.82
CA LYS A 132 -2.15 -7.80 12.94
C LYS A 132 -2.37 -6.51 12.15
N GLY A 133 -1.35 -5.65 12.04
CA GLY A 133 -1.40 -4.46 11.18
C GLY A 133 -1.50 -4.83 9.70
N ILE A 134 -0.79 -5.87 9.27
CA ILE A 134 -0.87 -6.41 7.91
C ILE A 134 -2.25 -6.98 7.64
N GLU A 135 -2.76 -7.83 8.52
CA GLU A 135 -4.09 -8.45 8.40
C GLU A 135 -5.18 -7.39 8.35
N ARG A 136 -5.13 -6.39 9.23
CA ARG A 136 -6.09 -5.29 9.26
C ARG A 136 -6.09 -4.46 7.96
N THR A 137 -4.92 -4.27 7.36
CA THR A 137 -4.81 -3.59 6.06
C THR A 137 -5.45 -4.40 4.93
N ILE A 138 -5.23 -5.73 4.92
CA ILE A 138 -5.86 -6.62 3.95
C ILE A 138 -7.39 -6.61 4.12
N GLU A 139 -7.89 -6.64 5.35
CA GLU A 139 -9.32 -6.52 5.65
C GLU A 139 -9.88 -5.19 5.15
N TYR A 140 -9.19 -4.09 5.40
CA TYR A 140 -9.60 -2.77 4.91
C TYR A 140 -9.71 -2.73 3.38
N PHE A 141 -8.77 -3.34 2.65
CA PHE A 141 -8.87 -3.42 1.20
C PHE A 141 -10.14 -4.16 0.76
N LYS A 142 -10.52 -5.24 1.46
CA LYS A 142 -11.79 -5.92 1.21
C LYS A 142 -13.00 -5.05 1.55
N GLU A 143 -12.97 -4.30 2.66
CA GLU A 143 -14.04 -3.37 3.05
C GLU A 143 -14.31 -2.29 2.00
N ILE A 144 -13.28 -1.86 1.27
CA ILE A 144 -13.41 -0.92 0.15
C ILE A 144 -13.54 -1.60 -1.22
N ASN A 145 -13.94 -2.88 -1.23
CA ASN A 145 -14.17 -3.69 -2.43
C ASN A 145 -12.94 -3.82 -3.35
N MET A 146 -11.75 -3.90 -2.78
CA MET A 146 -10.52 -4.14 -3.54
C MET A 146 -10.08 -5.60 -3.43
N PRO A 147 -9.60 -6.20 -4.53
CA PRO A 147 -9.08 -7.57 -4.51
C PRO A 147 -7.81 -7.66 -3.66
N THR A 148 -7.58 -8.80 -3.02
CA THR A 148 -6.40 -9.05 -2.18
C THR A 148 -5.59 -10.27 -2.62
N ASN A 149 -5.99 -10.91 -3.72
CA ASN A 149 -5.30 -12.03 -4.35
C ASN A 149 -5.64 -12.11 -5.85
N PHE A 150 -4.91 -12.93 -6.60
CA PHE A 150 -5.07 -13.07 -8.05
C PHE A 150 -6.43 -13.61 -8.48
N THR A 151 -7.05 -14.47 -7.66
CA THR A 151 -8.41 -14.98 -7.97
C THR A 151 -9.45 -13.88 -7.88
N GLU A 152 -9.40 -13.05 -6.84
CA GLU A 152 -10.28 -11.88 -6.68
C GLU A 152 -10.02 -10.82 -7.77
N LEU A 153 -8.75 -10.67 -8.21
CA LEU A 153 -8.37 -9.82 -9.34
C LEU A 153 -8.84 -10.38 -10.71
N LYS A 154 -9.34 -11.62 -10.73
CA LYS A 154 -9.84 -12.33 -11.91
C LYS A 154 -8.79 -12.69 -12.97
N ILE A 155 -7.53 -12.75 -12.58
CA ILE A 155 -6.44 -13.24 -13.45
C ILE A 155 -6.07 -14.70 -13.19
N GLY A 156 -6.59 -15.29 -12.10
CA GLY A 156 -6.34 -16.68 -11.75
C GLY A 156 -4.91 -16.98 -11.29
N ILE A 157 -4.60 -18.25 -11.11
CA ILE A 157 -3.24 -18.72 -10.76
C ILE A 157 -2.38 -18.64 -12.01
N GLN A 158 -1.23 -18.01 -11.89
CA GLN A 158 -0.28 -17.83 -12.99
C GLN A 158 0.74 -18.96 -13.04
N SER A 159 1.24 -19.27 -14.27
CA SER A 159 2.33 -20.21 -14.45
C SER A 159 3.64 -19.63 -13.90
N GLU A 160 4.59 -20.51 -13.60
CA GLU A 160 5.94 -20.11 -13.15
C GLU A 160 6.64 -19.23 -14.18
N GLU A 161 6.46 -19.50 -15.48
CA GLU A 161 7.00 -18.69 -16.57
C GLU A 161 6.49 -17.23 -16.49
N VAL A 162 5.19 -17.04 -16.29
CA VAL A 162 4.58 -15.71 -16.14
C VAL A 162 5.07 -15.01 -14.89
N ILE A 163 5.18 -15.72 -13.77
CA ILE A 163 5.71 -15.17 -12.53
C ILE A 163 7.16 -14.69 -12.70
N ASN A 164 8.01 -15.51 -13.35
CA ASN A 164 9.40 -15.15 -13.62
C ASN A 164 9.49 -13.94 -14.56
N GLU A 165 8.70 -13.88 -15.62
CA GLU A 165 8.64 -12.72 -16.52
C GLU A 165 8.30 -11.42 -15.76
N LEU A 166 7.26 -11.45 -14.93
CA LEU A 166 6.84 -10.30 -14.12
C LEU A 166 7.92 -9.87 -13.11
N THR A 167 8.58 -10.86 -12.50
CA THR A 167 9.67 -10.63 -11.55
C THR A 167 10.87 -9.98 -12.23
N ASP A 168 11.31 -10.51 -13.37
CA ASP A 168 12.43 -9.97 -14.14
C ASP A 168 12.17 -8.51 -14.55
N ARG A 169 10.94 -8.18 -14.96
CA ARG A 169 10.57 -6.82 -15.33
C ARG A 169 10.52 -5.90 -14.12
N ALA A 170 9.86 -6.30 -13.03
CA ALA A 170 9.71 -5.48 -11.82
C ALA A 170 11.05 -5.20 -11.11
N THR A 171 12.04 -6.11 -11.25
CA THR A 171 13.34 -6.00 -10.58
C THR A 171 14.46 -5.45 -11.47
N LYS A 172 14.19 -5.19 -12.76
CA LYS A 172 15.18 -4.60 -13.67
C LYS A 172 15.64 -3.25 -13.15
N LYS A 173 16.95 -3.11 -12.92
CA LYS A 173 17.56 -1.83 -12.56
C LYS A 173 17.58 -0.92 -13.79
N GLY A 174 16.95 0.23 -13.72
CA GLY A 174 17.14 1.37 -14.63
C GLY A 174 16.23 1.37 -15.87
N THR A 175 14.93 1.40 -15.65
CA THR A 175 13.97 2.01 -16.60
C THR A 175 13.29 3.19 -15.93
#